data_f2b3389bf5a7cac21373d667e7cfbc68
#
_entry.id   f2b3389bf5a7cac21373d667e7cfbc68
#
_cell.length_a   1.000
_cell.length_b   1.000
_cell.length_c   1.000
_cell.angle_alpha   90.00
_cell.angle_beta   90.00
_cell.angle_gamma   90.00
#
_symmetry.space_group_name_H-M   'P 1'
#
loop_
_entity.id
_entity.type
_entity.pdbx_description
1 polymer ?
#
loop_
_entity_poly.entity_id
_entity_poly.type
_entity_poly.pdbx_seq_one_letter_code
_entity_poly.pdbx_strand_id
1 'polypeptide(L)'
;IDGSEQSLESYSGKTLLIVNVASKCGFTPQYQGLEGMYRRWKDRGLVVLAFPCDQFGRQEPGDEEEIRTFCSSRFDVTFPLFAKVQVNGKDAHPLFVHLKREATGVLGSESIKWNFTKFLVDRAGRVLDRYAPNDSPESIEEKIRGLFSGGQPGTLEAGDPEPSLRR
;
A
#
# COMPACT_ATOMS: atom_id res chain seq x y z
N ILE A 1 1.48 -3.32 13.16
CA ILE A 1 2.90 -3.49 13.52
C ILE A 1 3.11 -3.54 15.03
N ASP A 2 2.19 -3.03 15.80
CA ASP A 2 2.25 -3.05 17.28
C ASP A 2 1.74 -4.38 17.89
N GLY A 3 1.42 -5.37 17.07
CA GLY A 3 0.89 -6.67 17.48
C GLY A 3 -0.63 -6.72 17.58
N SER A 4 -1.32 -5.59 17.43
CA SER A 4 -2.78 -5.60 17.40
C SER A 4 -3.30 -6.10 16.05
N GLU A 5 -4.47 -6.74 16.05
CA GLU A 5 -5.12 -7.15 14.83
C GLU A 5 -5.87 -5.97 14.20
N GLN A 6 -5.73 -5.82 12.89
CA GLN A 6 -6.39 -4.77 12.13
C GLN A 6 -7.17 -5.41 10.99
N SER A 7 -8.50 -5.28 11.02
CA SER A 7 -9.33 -5.73 9.91
C SER A 7 -9.21 -4.77 8.73
N LEU A 8 -9.11 -5.32 7.51
CA LEU A 8 -9.15 -4.50 6.29
C LEU A 8 -10.51 -3.84 6.09
N GLU A 9 -11.54 -4.33 6.75
CA GLU A 9 -12.87 -3.70 6.73
C GLU A 9 -12.86 -2.30 7.35
N SER A 10 -11.90 -2.01 8.23
CA SER A 10 -11.72 -0.65 8.76
C SER A 10 -11.39 0.37 7.69
N TYR A 11 -10.96 -0.07 6.52
CA TYR A 11 -10.63 0.78 5.38
C TYR A 11 -11.69 0.79 4.29
N SER A 12 -12.89 0.28 4.58
CA SER A 12 -14.02 0.31 3.65
C SER A 12 -14.30 1.75 3.19
N GLY A 13 -14.54 1.92 1.90
CA GLY A 13 -14.81 3.23 1.32
C GLY A 13 -13.56 4.08 1.09
N LYS A 14 -12.38 3.56 1.37
CA LYS A 14 -11.10 4.26 1.14
C LYS A 14 -10.43 3.78 -0.13
N THR A 15 -9.67 4.67 -0.77
CA THR A 15 -8.73 4.30 -1.82
C THR A 15 -7.43 3.88 -1.15
N LEU A 16 -6.92 2.70 -1.51
CA LEU A 16 -5.74 2.14 -0.85
C LEU A 16 -4.56 2.07 -1.81
N LEU A 17 -3.40 2.46 -1.34
CA LEU A 17 -2.13 2.12 -1.97
C LEU A 17 -1.39 1.15 -1.04
N ILE A 18 -1.27 -0.09 -1.47
CA ILE A 18 -0.70 -1.17 -0.67
C ILE A 18 0.72 -1.45 -1.17
N VAL A 19 1.70 -1.39 -0.28
CA VAL A 19 3.12 -1.41 -0.63
C VAL A 19 3.85 -2.41 0.25
N ASN A 20 4.68 -3.27 -0.34
CA ASN A 20 5.64 -4.05 0.42
C ASN A 20 6.93 -3.24 0.56
N VAL A 21 7.41 -3.09 1.79
CA VAL A 21 8.46 -2.12 2.12
C VAL A 21 9.67 -2.79 2.78
N ALA A 22 10.79 -2.07 2.77
CA ALA A 22 12.01 -2.50 3.44
C ALA A 22 12.82 -1.27 3.88
N SER A 23 13.62 -1.46 4.95
CA SER A 23 14.39 -0.38 5.57
C SER A 23 15.79 -0.22 4.96
N LYS A 24 16.30 -1.22 4.22
CA LYS A 24 17.66 -1.25 3.70
C LYS A 24 17.73 -1.44 2.19
N CYS A 25 16.77 -0.90 1.47
CA CYS A 25 16.66 -1.01 0.01
C CYS A 25 17.09 0.31 -0.65
N GLY A 26 17.57 0.24 -1.90
CA GLY A 26 17.82 1.43 -2.70
C GLY A 26 16.57 2.27 -2.93
N PHE A 27 15.39 1.66 -2.88
CA PHE A 27 14.11 2.35 -3.00
C PHE A 27 13.54 2.85 -1.67
N THR A 28 14.18 2.58 -0.54
CA THR A 28 13.72 3.01 0.78
C THR A 28 13.44 4.53 0.87
N PRO A 29 14.17 5.42 0.17
CA PRO A 29 13.82 6.84 0.14
C PRO A 29 12.41 7.15 -0.37
N GLN A 30 11.74 6.21 -1.05
CA GLN A 30 10.34 6.37 -1.46
C GLN A 30 9.36 6.54 -0.29
N TYR A 31 9.75 6.15 0.92
CA TYR A 31 8.95 6.45 2.12
C TYR A 31 8.60 7.93 2.22
N GLN A 32 9.52 8.80 1.88
CA GLN A 32 9.29 10.24 1.93
C GLN A 32 8.19 10.68 0.97
N GLY A 33 8.23 10.20 -0.27
CA GLY A 33 7.22 10.51 -1.27
C GLY A 33 5.86 9.90 -0.93
N LEU A 34 5.85 8.67 -0.40
CA LEU A 34 4.63 8.00 0.05
C LEU A 34 3.97 8.78 1.20
N GLU A 35 4.75 9.22 2.16
CA GLU A 35 4.22 9.99 3.29
C GLU A 35 3.67 11.35 2.83
N GLY A 36 4.39 12.04 1.94
CA GLY A 36 3.93 13.30 1.37
C GLY A 36 2.60 13.15 0.64
N MET A 37 2.49 12.13 -0.20
CA MET A 37 1.26 11.83 -0.91
C MET A 37 0.12 11.46 0.04
N TYR A 38 0.39 10.66 1.05
CA TYR A 38 -0.59 10.30 2.07
C TYR A 38 -1.12 11.54 2.78
N ARG A 39 -0.26 12.46 3.22
CA ARG A 39 -0.67 13.70 3.89
C ARG A 39 -1.53 14.59 3.00
N ARG A 40 -1.23 14.65 1.69
CA ARG A 40 -2.01 15.46 0.75
C ARG A 40 -3.40 14.91 0.49
N TRP A 41 -3.57 13.59 0.50
CA TRP A 41 -4.81 12.95 0.03
C TRP A 41 -5.59 12.21 1.11
N LYS A 42 -5.07 12.08 2.33
CA LYS A 42 -5.75 11.32 3.39
C LYS A 42 -7.14 11.86 3.70
N ASP A 43 -7.34 13.17 3.68
CA ASP A 43 -8.64 13.78 3.95
C ASP A 43 -9.64 13.56 2.80
N ARG A 44 -9.15 13.17 1.63
CA ARG A 44 -9.94 12.77 0.47
C ARG A 44 -10.19 11.27 0.43
N GLY A 45 -9.65 10.52 1.36
CA GLY A 45 -9.88 9.10 1.52
C GLY A 45 -8.76 8.17 1.04
N LEU A 46 -7.56 8.68 0.78
CA LEU A 46 -6.41 7.84 0.50
C LEU A 46 -5.81 7.29 1.80
N VAL A 47 -5.52 6.00 1.81
CA VAL A 47 -4.71 5.37 2.86
C VAL A 47 -3.58 4.59 2.20
N VAL A 48 -2.36 4.79 2.69
CA VAL A 48 -1.19 3.98 2.32
C VAL A 48 -1.04 2.90 3.37
N LEU A 49 -1.02 1.64 2.93
CA LEU A 49 -0.82 0.48 3.81
C LEU A 49 0.53 -0.14 3.50
N ALA A 50 1.45 -0.07 4.44
CA ALA A 50 2.81 -0.57 4.25
C ALA A 50 3.02 -1.88 5.01
N PHE A 51 3.49 -2.89 4.27
CA PHE A 51 3.76 -4.24 4.77
C PHE A 51 5.25 -4.55 4.66
N PRO A 52 6.01 -4.52 5.76
CA PRO A 52 7.42 -4.91 5.72
C PRO A 52 7.60 -6.35 5.26
N CYS A 53 8.61 -6.58 4.43
CA CYS A 53 8.89 -7.90 3.89
C CYS A 53 10.40 -8.09 3.73
N ASP A 54 10.92 -9.24 4.17
CA ASP A 54 12.36 -9.55 4.13
C ASP A 54 12.74 -10.51 2.99
N GLN A 55 11.82 -10.78 2.05
CA GLN A 55 12.04 -11.77 0.99
C GLN A 55 12.94 -11.27 -0.15
N PHE A 56 13.27 -9.99 -0.20
CA PHE A 56 14.03 -9.42 -1.31
C PHE A 56 15.38 -8.92 -0.81
N GLY A 57 16.41 -9.73 -1.00
CA GLY A 57 17.77 -9.40 -0.60
C GLY A 57 17.96 -9.26 0.92
N ARG A 58 17.01 -9.74 1.71
CA ARG A 58 17.02 -9.61 3.18
C ARG A 58 17.20 -8.16 3.62
N GLN A 59 16.49 -7.26 2.98
CA GLN A 59 16.63 -5.81 3.21
C GLN A 59 15.67 -5.28 4.29
N GLU A 60 14.95 -6.18 4.99
CA GLU A 60 14.12 -5.86 6.15
C GLU A 60 14.42 -6.82 7.31
N PRO A 61 15.67 -6.84 7.83
CA PRO A 61 16.05 -7.84 8.84
C PRO A 61 15.58 -7.51 10.25
N GLY A 62 15.17 -6.28 10.52
CA GLY A 62 14.76 -5.85 11.85
C GLY A 62 13.43 -6.44 12.29
N ASP A 63 13.15 -6.39 13.58
CA ASP A 63 11.85 -6.74 14.11
C ASP A 63 10.85 -5.56 13.94
N GLU A 64 9.61 -5.77 14.34
CA GLU A 64 8.54 -4.78 14.15
C GLU A 64 8.81 -3.47 14.87
N GLU A 65 9.42 -3.52 16.06
CA GLU A 65 9.76 -2.31 16.82
C GLU A 65 10.87 -1.52 16.13
N GLU A 66 11.89 -2.21 15.64
CA GLU A 66 12.99 -1.58 14.88
C GLU A 66 12.47 -0.94 13.59
N ILE A 67 11.58 -1.62 12.87
CA ILE A 67 10.97 -1.11 11.63
C ILE A 67 10.14 0.13 11.93
N ARG A 68 9.30 0.08 12.96
CA ARG A 68 8.47 1.22 13.35
C ARG A 68 9.32 2.43 13.73
N THR A 69 10.35 2.21 14.52
CA THR A 69 11.29 3.27 14.94
C THR A 69 12.01 3.86 13.74
N PHE A 70 12.48 3.01 12.82
CA PHE A 70 13.12 3.47 11.58
C PHE A 70 12.19 4.38 10.76
N CYS A 71 10.97 3.93 10.52
CA CYS A 71 10.01 4.69 9.71
C CYS A 71 9.65 6.03 10.36
N SER A 72 9.44 6.06 11.67
CA SER A 72 9.08 7.29 12.36
C SER A 72 10.25 8.26 12.48
N SER A 73 11.46 7.77 12.79
CA SER A 73 12.62 8.65 13.02
C SER A 73 13.28 9.14 11.74
N ARG A 74 13.26 8.33 10.66
CA ARG A 74 13.93 8.68 9.40
C ARG A 74 13.03 9.38 8.40
N PHE A 75 11.75 9.04 8.37
CA PHE A 75 10.82 9.52 7.34
C PHE A 75 9.54 10.12 7.93
N ASP A 76 9.40 10.13 9.24
CA ASP A 76 8.23 10.69 9.92
C ASP A 76 6.92 10.10 9.41
N VAL A 77 6.91 8.78 9.17
CA VAL A 77 5.79 8.07 8.59
C VAL A 77 4.58 8.08 9.53
N THR A 78 3.43 8.48 9.01
CA THR A 78 2.17 8.51 9.75
C THR A 78 1.11 7.57 9.17
N PHE A 79 1.30 7.03 7.96
CA PHE A 79 0.38 6.04 7.42
C PHE A 79 0.53 4.68 8.12
N PRO A 80 -0.51 3.80 8.06
CA PRO A 80 -0.46 2.50 8.74
C PRO A 80 0.69 1.61 8.31
N LEU A 81 1.41 1.09 9.29
CA LEU A 81 2.44 0.07 9.13
C LEU A 81 1.94 -1.23 9.74
N PHE A 82 2.15 -2.32 9.03
CA PHE A 82 1.74 -3.65 9.49
C PHE A 82 2.93 -4.50 9.92
N ALA A 83 2.67 -5.62 10.57
CA ALA A 83 3.72 -6.58 10.90
C ALA A 83 4.35 -7.15 9.64
N LYS A 84 5.60 -7.60 9.76
CA LYS A 84 6.33 -8.21 8.65
C LYS A 84 5.58 -9.41 8.09
N VAL A 85 5.48 -9.51 6.77
CA VAL A 85 4.79 -10.58 6.08
C VAL A 85 5.66 -11.16 4.96
N GLN A 86 5.28 -12.34 4.47
CA GLN A 86 5.73 -12.84 3.20
C GLN A 86 4.72 -12.47 2.12
N VAL A 87 5.20 -12.13 0.94
CA VAL A 87 4.34 -11.72 -0.19
C VAL A 87 4.37 -12.74 -1.32
N ASN A 88 5.36 -13.61 -1.35
CA ASN A 88 5.52 -14.69 -2.34
C ASN A 88 5.64 -16.04 -1.63
N GLY A 89 5.35 -17.12 -2.36
CA GLY A 89 5.51 -18.48 -1.89
C GLY A 89 4.30 -19.00 -1.11
N LYS A 90 4.46 -20.18 -0.52
CA LYS A 90 3.35 -20.88 0.15
C LYS A 90 2.83 -20.14 1.40
N ASP A 91 3.68 -19.35 2.02
CA ASP A 91 3.34 -18.60 3.26
C ASP A 91 2.99 -17.15 2.97
N ALA A 92 2.74 -16.80 1.72
CA ALA A 92 2.34 -15.45 1.35
C ALA A 92 1.04 -15.06 2.08
N HIS A 93 1.03 -13.82 2.60
CA HIS A 93 -0.15 -13.29 3.26
C HIS A 93 -1.35 -13.30 2.30
N PRO A 94 -2.56 -13.70 2.75
CA PRO A 94 -3.73 -13.81 1.87
C PRO A 94 -4.05 -12.55 1.09
N LEU A 95 -3.82 -11.37 1.67
CA LEU A 95 -3.99 -10.10 0.96
C LEU A 95 -3.11 -10.06 -0.30
N PHE A 96 -1.83 -10.41 -0.19
CA PHE A 96 -0.92 -10.38 -1.32
C PHE A 96 -1.21 -11.48 -2.34
N VAL A 97 -1.70 -12.63 -1.92
CA VAL A 97 -2.19 -13.66 -2.85
C VAL A 97 -3.31 -13.09 -3.71
N HIS A 98 -4.26 -12.39 -3.10
CA HIS A 98 -5.36 -11.75 -3.81
C HIS A 98 -4.88 -10.63 -4.75
N LEU A 99 -4.04 -9.72 -4.24
CA LEU A 99 -3.54 -8.60 -5.04
C LEU A 99 -2.78 -9.06 -6.28
N LYS A 100 -1.91 -10.05 -6.13
CA LYS A 100 -1.10 -10.59 -7.25
C LYS A 100 -1.96 -11.27 -8.31
N ARG A 101 -3.05 -11.90 -7.90
CA ARG A 101 -3.99 -12.54 -8.82
C ARG A 101 -4.78 -11.51 -9.61
N GLU A 102 -5.23 -10.45 -8.95
CA GLU A 102 -6.06 -9.43 -9.56
C GLU A 102 -5.28 -8.45 -10.45
N ALA A 103 -3.99 -8.24 -10.14
CA ALA A 103 -3.12 -7.37 -10.93
C ALA A 103 -1.75 -8.02 -11.08
N THR A 104 -1.45 -8.48 -12.30
CA THR A 104 -0.18 -9.14 -12.60
C THR A 104 0.88 -8.12 -13.02
N GLY A 105 2.14 -8.51 -12.89
CA GLY A 105 3.29 -7.70 -13.29
C GLY A 105 3.70 -7.94 -14.75
N VAL A 106 4.99 -7.76 -15.01
CA VAL A 106 5.58 -7.90 -16.34
C VAL A 106 5.30 -9.30 -16.91
N LEU A 107 4.82 -9.37 -18.15
CA LEU A 107 4.50 -10.60 -18.89
C LEU A 107 3.47 -11.50 -18.17
N GLY A 108 2.59 -10.91 -17.38
CA GLY A 108 1.57 -11.65 -16.66
C GLY A 108 2.05 -12.38 -15.43
N SER A 109 3.26 -12.09 -14.95
CA SER A 109 3.82 -12.72 -13.74
C SER A 109 3.05 -12.26 -12.50
N GLU A 110 2.61 -13.20 -11.68
CA GLU A 110 1.97 -12.89 -10.40
C GLU A 110 2.99 -12.52 -9.32
N SER A 111 4.14 -13.19 -9.27
CA SER A 111 5.11 -12.99 -8.18
C SER A 111 5.61 -11.54 -8.12
N ILE A 112 5.78 -11.04 -6.90
CA ILE A 112 6.38 -9.74 -6.65
C ILE A 112 7.90 -9.90 -6.80
N LYS A 113 8.51 -8.97 -7.53
CA LYS A 113 9.92 -9.09 -7.94
C LYS A 113 10.88 -8.38 -7.00
N TRP A 114 10.42 -7.33 -6.31
CA TRP A 114 11.28 -6.56 -5.42
C TRP A 114 10.49 -5.73 -4.40
N ASN A 115 11.20 -5.12 -3.46
CA ASN A 115 10.63 -4.18 -2.50
C ASN A 115 10.00 -2.97 -3.20
N PHE A 116 9.03 -2.34 -2.56
CA PHE A 116 8.32 -1.15 -3.05
C PHE A 116 7.53 -1.39 -4.33
N THR A 117 7.02 -2.60 -4.52
CA THR A 117 5.93 -2.88 -5.45
C THR A 117 4.64 -2.35 -4.83
N LYS A 118 3.80 -1.71 -5.63
CA LYS A 118 2.60 -1.03 -5.14
C LYS A 118 1.37 -1.57 -5.86
N PHE A 119 0.26 -1.63 -5.13
CA PHE A 119 -1.06 -1.99 -5.67
C PHE A 119 -2.06 -0.90 -5.32
N LEU A 120 -2.79 -0.41 -6.32
CA LEU A 120 -3.84 0.59 -6.13
C LEU A 120 -5.19 -0.10 -6.08
N VAL A 121 -5.95 0.15 -5.02
CA VAL A 121 -7.28 -0.44 -4.79
C VAL A 121 -8.30 0.69 -4.67
N ASP A 122 -9.40 0.59 -5.40
CA ASP A 122 -10.44 1.60 -5.37
C ASP A 122 -11.34 1.48 -4.14
N ARG A 123 -12.27 2.42 -4.01
CA ARG A 123 -13.18 2.50 -2.86
C ARG A 123 -14.13 1.30 -2.76
N ALA A 124 -14.35 0.60 -3.85
CA ALA A 124 -15.18 -0.62 -3.89
C ALA A 124 -14.38 -1.89 -3.62
N GLY A 125 -13.07 -1.77 -3.37
CA GLY A 125 -12.20 -2.92 -3.11
C GLY A 125 -11.65 -3.59 -4.36
N ARG A 126 -11.79 -2.97 -5.54
CA ARG A 126 -11.25 -3.51 -6.78
C ARG A 126 -9.80 -3.11 -6.94
N VAL A 127 -8.95 -4.06 -7.33
CA VAL A 127 -7.54 -3.80 -7.61
C VAL A 127 -7.43 -3.19 -9.01
N LEU A 128 -7.03 -1.92 -9.09
CA LEU A 128 -7.00 -1.17 -10.34
C LEU A 128 -5.68 -1.32 -11.08
N ASP A 129 -4.57 -1.22 -10.37
CA ASP A 129 -3.24 -1.19 -10.97
C ASP A 129 -2.20 -1.80 -10.05
N ARG A 130 -1.11 -2.24 -10.68
CA ARG A 130 0.13 -2.64 -10.02
C ARG A 130 1.28 -1.82 -10.56
N TYR A 131 2.10 -1.30 -9.67
CA TYR A 131 3.25 -0.46 -10.02
C TYR A 131 4.56 -1.14 -9.62
N ALA A 132 5.54 -1.05 -10.50
CA ALA A 132 6.87 -1.59 -10.26
C ALA A 132 7.62 -0.77 -9.19
N PRO A 133 8.69 -1.33 -8.59
CA PRO A 133 9.47 -0.59 -7.59
C PRO A 133 9.95 0.79 -8.06
N ASN A 134 10.36 0.91 -9.31
CA ASN A 134 10.86 2.17 -9.86
C ASN A 134 9.77 3.17 -10.26
N ASP A 135 8.50 2.79 -10.18
CA ASP A 135 7.42 3.76 -10.32
C ASP A 135 7.36 4.62 -9.06
N SER A 136 7.72 5.88 -9.18
CA SER A 136 7.82 6.76 -8.02
C SER A 136 6.45 7.11 -7.44
N PRO A 137 6.38 7.44 -6.15
CA PRO A 137 5.13 7.94 -5.57
C PRO A 137 4.55 9.14 -6.34
N GLU A 138 5.40 10.02 -6.83
CA GLU A 138 4.99 11.20 -7.59
C GLU A 138 4.30 10.82 -8.90
N SER A 139 4.79 9.80 -9.61
CA SER A 139 4.17 9.32 -10.84
C SER A 139 2.81 8.65 -10.58
N ILE A 140 2.70 7.94 -9.46
CA ILE A 140 1.45 7.29 -9.07
C ILE A 140 0.42 8.33 -8.62
N GLU A 141 0.85 9.42 -8.00
CA GLU A 141 -0.02 10.50 -7.52
C GLU A 141 -0.86 11.10 -8.65
N GLU A 142 -0.35 11.14 -9.87
CA GLU A 142 -1.12 11.58 -11.03
C GLU A 142 -2.37 10.73 -11.24
N LYS A 143 -2.24 9.42 -11.14
CA LYS A 143 -3.37 8.50 -11.24
C LYS A 143 -4.36 8.70 -10.10
N ILE A 144 -3.86 8.87 -8.88
CA ILE A 144 -4.66 9.10 -7.69
C ILE A 144 -5.43 10.42 -7.81
N ARG A 145 -4.77 11.48 -8.27
CA ARG A 145 -5.42 12.76 -8.53
C ARG A 145 -6.57 12.60 -9.52
N GLY A 146 -6.37 11.83 -10.58
CA GLY A 146 -7.40 11.53 -11.57
C GLY A 146 -8.61 10.82 -10.97
N LEU A 147 -8.38 9.87 -10.07
CA LEU A 147 -9.46 9.15 -9.38
C LEU A 147 -10.32 10.08 -8.51
N PHE A 148 -9.69 11.02 -7.81
CA PHE A 148 -10.40 11.96 -6.96
C PHE A 148 -11.04 13.14 -7.73
N SER A 149 -10.54 13.44 -8.94
CA SER A 149 -11.09 14.51 -9.78
C SER A 149 -12.19 14.00 -10.71
N GLY A 150 -12.04 12.80 -11.25
CA GLY A 150 -12.94 12.22 -12.24
C GLY A 150 -14.23 11.65 -11.65
N GLY A 151 -14.20 11.22 -10.41
CA GLY A 151 -15.40 10.89 -9.66
C GLY A 151 -15.77 12.11 -8.86
N GLN A 152 -16.82 12.81 -9.23
CA GLN A 152 -17.34 13.97 -8.53
C GLN A 152 -16.79 14.14 -7.11
N PRO A 153 -15.83 15.01 -6.84
CA PRO A 153 -15.16 15.04 -5.57
C PRO A 153 -16.17 15.33 -4.46
N GLY A 154 -16.24 14.43 -3.52
CA GLY A 154 -16.94 14.65 -2.28
C GLY A 154 -18.45 14.48 -2.30
N THR A 155 -19.05 14.10 -3.40
CA THR A 155 -20.43 13.73 -3.38
C THR A 155 -20.60 12.22 -3.35
N LEU A 156 -20.30 11.65 -2.22
CA LEU A 156 -21.17 10.59 -1.76
C LEU A 156 -22.46 11.30 -1.41
N GLU A 157 -23.43 11.28 -2.30
CA GLU A 157 -24.75 11.77 -1.96
C GLU A 157 -25.22 11.03 -0.71
N ALA A 158 -25.86 11.78 0.18
CA ALA A 158 -26.47 11.20 1.37
C ALA A 158 -27.45 10.11 0.89
N GLY A 159 -27.05 8.84 1.05
CA GLY A 159 -27.86 7.71 0.62
C GLY A 159 -27.15 6.66 -0.20
N ASP A 160 -25.95 6.93 -0.73
CA ASP A 160 -25.18 5.88 -1.37
C ASP A 160 -24.54 4.99 -0.30
N PRO A 161 -24.75 3.68 -0.37
CA PRO A 161 -24.09 2.79 0.56
C PRO A 161 -22.57 2.91 0.38
N GLU A 162 -21.85 3.14 1.46
CA GLU A 162 -20.39 3.15 1.40
C GLU A 162 -19.91 1.83 0.76
N PRO A 163 -19.08 1.94 -0.28
CA PRO A 163 -18.54 0.73 -0.88
C PRO A 163 -17.66 0.02 0.14
N SER A 164 -17.88 -1.26 0.30
CA SER A 164 -17.10 -2.07 1.22
C SER A 164 -15.87 -2.63 0.53
N LEU A 165 -14.74 -2.58 1.20
CA LEU A 165 -13.54 -3.24 0.73
C LEU A 165 -13.72 -4.75 0.80
N ARG A 166 -13.63 -5.42 -0.32
CA ARG A 166 -13.70 -6.87 -0.40
C ARG A 166 -12.31 -7.46 -0.30
N ARG A 167 -12.20 -8.54 0.45
CA ARG A 167 -10.94 -9.27 0.62
C ARG A 167 -10.74 -10.29 -0.49
#